data_7b82eb6331681e1602eb5f184cbf7a9e
#
_entry.id   7b82eb6331681e1602eb5f184cbf7a9e
#
_cell.length_a   1.000
_cell.length_b   1.000
_cell.length_c   1.000
_cell.angle_alpha   90.00
_cell.angle_beta   90.00
_cell.angle_gamma   90.00
#
_symmetry.space_group_name_H-M   'P 1'
#
loop_
_entity.id
_entity.type
_entity.pdbx_description
1 polymer ?
#
loop_
_entity_poly.entity_id
_entity_poly.type
_entity_poly.pdbx_seq_one_letter_code
_entity_poly.pdbx_strand_id
1 'polypeptide(L)'
;MYSLDTSFFMDWQARYYPLDLFVEFEGSIEQLIDLGECHAVDLVREELDAVGTPDLSVWIAKHKALFVSLSPDVQREAAAIQSAYPELMDPKGLHDSADAYVIALAKSAGGIVVSQETSAGEKHRPKQSYYIPDVCRSLGVPWINLLGMMRREKWTF
;
A
#
# COMPACT_ATOMS: atom_id res chain seq x y z
N MET A 1 12.97 2.55 0.11
CA MET A 1 11.93 1.75 0.81
C MET A 1 10.56 2.10 0.24
N TYR A 2 9.72 1.10 0.01
CA TYR A 2 8.34 1.22 -0.45
C TYR A 2 7.39 0.86 0.68
N SER A 3 6.34 1.67 0.88
CA SER A 3 5.21 1.36 1.74
C SER A 3 4.04 0.94 0.86
N LEU A 4 3.66 -0.34 0.95
CA LEU A 4 2.69 -0.97 0.05
C LEU A 4 1.29 -0.89 0.63
N ASP A 5 0.35 -0.41 -0.18
CA ASP A 5 -1.08 -0.35 0.10
C ASP A 5 -1.79 -1.65 -0.30
N THR A 6 -2.95 -1.91 0.26
CA THR A 6 -3.81 -3.07 -0.06
C THR A 6 -4.10 -3.18 -1.55
N SER A 7 -4.34 -2.06 -2.24
CA SER A 7 -4.63 -2.03 -3.67
C SER A 7 -3.46 -2.51 -4.55
N PHE A 8 -2.22 -2.37 -4.07
CA PHE A 8 -1.03 -2.93 -4.74
C PHE A 8 -1.16 -4.45 -4.88
N PHE A 9 -1.45 -5.15 -3.78
CA PHE A 9 -1.58 -6.61 -3.77
C PHE A 9 -2.76 -7.10 -4.60
N MET A 10 -3.88 -6.39 -4.52
CA MET A 10 -5.09 -6.73 -5.26
C MET A 10 -4.89 -6.58 -6.76
N ASP A 11 -4.22 -5.53 -7.22
CA ASP A 11 -3.94 -5.34 -8.63
C ASP A 11 -2.84 -6.26 -9.13
N TRP A 12 -1.83 -6.53 -8.30
CA TRP A 12 -0.80 -7.51 -8.66
C TRP A 12 -1.43 -8.88 -8.89
N GLN A 13 -1.96 -9.51 -7.87
CA GLN A 13 -2.27 -10.94 -7.96
C GLN A 13 -3.70 -11.22 -8.46
N ALA A 14 -4.68 -10.41 -8.03
CA ALA A 14 -6.08 -10.70 -8.32
C ALA A 14 -6.55 -10.17 -9.68
N ARG A 15 -5.85 -9.19 -10.28
CA ARG A 15 -6.37 -8.50 -11.46
C ARG A 15 -5.48 -8.54 -12.70
N TYR A 16 -4.19 -8.17 -12.57
CA TYR A 16 -3.38 -7.85 -13.75
C TYR A 16 -2.14 -8.72 -13.94
N TYR A 17 -1.56 -9.26 -12.87
CA TYR A 17 -0.29 -9.99 -12.94
C TYR A 17 -0.36 -11.32 -12.17
N PRO A 18 -1.26 -12.24 -12.56
CA PRO A 18 -1.42 -13.51 -11.87
C PRO A 18 -0.13 -14.33 -11.93
N LEU A 19 0.15 -15.07 -10.86
CA LEU A 19 1.42 -15.77 -10.64
C LEU A 19 1.73 -16.83 -11.69
N ASP A 20 0.70 -17.44 -12.28
CA ASP A 20 0.85 -18.45 -13.34
C ASP A 20 1.38 -17.87 -14.66
N LEU A 21 1.20 -16.55 -14.90
CA LEU A 21 1.66 -15.84 -16.09
C LEU A 21 2.89 -14.97 -15.85
N PHE A 22 3.04 -14.42 -14.66
CA PHE A 22 4.07 -13.44 -14.29
C PHE A 22 4.98 -13.95 -13.16
N VAL A 23 5.56 -15.15 -13.35
CA VAL A 23 6.38 -15.84 -12.33
C VAL A 23 7.59 -14.99 -11.90
N GLU A 24 8.25 -14.31 -12.84
CA GLU A 24 9.41 -13.47 -12.54
C GLU A 24 9.06 -12.21 -11.72
N PHE A 25 7.81 -11.79 -11.79
CA PHE A 25 7.32 -10.64 -11.01
C PHE A 25 7.30 -10.96 -9.51
N GLU A 26 6.84 -12.16 -9.14
CA GLU A 26 6.84 -12.62 -7.74
C GLU A 26 8.26 -12.58 -7.17
N GLY A 27 9.23 -13.18 -7.87
CA GLY A 27 10.63 -13.20 -7.46
C GLY A 27 11.24 -11.80 -7.33
N SER A 28 10.80 -10.85 -8.17
CA SER A 28 11.26 -9.47 -8.10
C SER A 28 10.73 -8.76 -6.84
N ILE A 29 9.48 -9.00 -6.44
CA ILE A 29 8.93 -8.49 -5.17
C ILE A 29 9.63 -9.13 -3.98
N GLU A 30 9.82 -10.46 -4.00
CA GLU A 30 10.50 -11.20 -2.94
C GLU A 30 11.91 -10.66 -2.70
N GLN A 31 12.65 -10.37 -3.77
CA GLN A 31 13.98 -9.76 -3.66
C GLN A 31 13.94 -8.42 -2.92
N LEU A 32 12.97 -7.54 -3.18
CA LEU A 32 12.84 -6.27 -2.47
C LEU A 32 12.44 -6.46 -1.00
N ILE A 33 11.65 -7.50 -0.70
CA ILE A 33 11.33 -7.86 0.69
C ILE A 33 12.58 -8.32 1.43
N ASP A 34 13.36 -9.22 0.83
CA ASP A 34 14.60 -9.74 1.42
C ASP A 34 15.65 -8.65 1.66
N LEU A 35 15.68 -7.63 0.80
CA LEU A 35 16.53 -6.45 0.95
C LEU A 35 16.00 -5.43 1.99
N GLY A 36 14.79 -5.64 2.52
CA GLY A 36 14.14 -4.69 3.44
C GLY A 36 13.70 -3.40 2.75
N GLU A 37 13.50 -3.43 1.43
CA GLU A 37 13.09 -2.28 0.63
C GLU A 37 11.57 -2.19 0.42
N CYS A 38 10.83 -3.24 0.77
CA CYS A 38 9.37 -3.28 0.74
C CYS A 38 8.80 -3.59 2.12
N HIS A 39 7.82 -2.78 2.55
CA HIS A 39 7.07 -3.02 3.78
C HIS A 39 5.58 -2.71 3.57
N ALA A 40 4.74 -3.40 4.33
CA ALA A 40 3.34 -3.08 4.51
C ALA A 40 3.03 -3.03 6.01
N VAL A 41 2.08 -2.22 6.43
CA VAL A 41 1.63 -2.21 7.82
C VAL A 41 0.74 -3.42 8.12
N ASP A 42 0.70 -3.87 9.38
CA ASP A 42 -0.15 -5.02 9.78
C ASP A 42 -1.62 -4.84 9.39
N LEU A 43 -2.14 -3.61 9.39
CA LEU A 43 -3.51 -3.32 8.95
C LEU A 43 -3.77 -3.68 7.48
N VAL A 44 -2.78 -3.53 6.59
CA VAL A 44 -2.87 -4.00 5.20
C VAL A 44 -3.06 -5.51 5.15
N ARG A 45 -2.38 -6.26 6.02
CA ARG A 45 -2.58 -7.72 6.12
C ARG A 45 -4.01 -8.06 6.55
N GLU A 46 -4.54 -7.35 7.54
CA GLU A 46 -5.93 -7.55 8.02
C GLU A 46 -6.95 -7.26 6.91
N GLU A 47 -6.75 -6.20 6.13
CA GLU A 47 -7.59 -5.92 4.97
C GLU A 47 -7.48 -7.02 3.90
N LEU A 48 -6.27 -7.51 3.62
CA LEU A 48 -6.04 -8.58 2.66
C LEU A 48 -6.64 -9.92 3.10
N ASP A 49 -6.67 -10.20 4.39
CA ASP A 49 -7.36 -11.38 4.94
C ASP A 49 -8.88 -11.33 4.69
N ALA A 50 -9.46 -10.11 4.61
CA ALA A 50 -10.89 -9.93 4.35
C ALA A 50 -11.26 -9.97 2.85
N VAL A 51 -10.37 -9.49 1.96
CA VAL A 51 -10.70 -9.28 0.54
C VAL A 51 -9.77 -10.01 -0.44
N GLY A 52 -8.67 -10.58 0.03
CA GLY A 52 -7.67 -11.26 -0.79
C GLY A 52 -8.13 -12.60 -1.35
N THR A 53 -7.39 -13.10 -2.33
CA THR A 53 -7.58 -14.44 -2.88
C THR A 53 -6.92 -15.51 -2.00
N PRO A 54 -7.33 -16.79 -2.07
CA PRO A 54 -6.66 -17.87 -1.35
C PRO A 54 -5.15 -17.96 -1.64
N ASP A 55 -4.74 -17.74 -2.89
CA ASP A 55 -3.34 -17.78 -3.30
C ASP A 55 -2.54 -16.64 -2.66
N LEU A 56 -3.12 -15.45 -2.61
CA LEU A 56 -2.52 -14.29 -1.93
C LEU A 56 -2.37 -14.56 -0.43
N SER A 57 -3.35 -15.17 0.21
CA SER A 57 -3.28 -15.54 1.63
C SER A 57 -2.14 -16.53 1.90
N VAL A 58 -1.94 -17.51 1.02
CA VAL A 58 -0.81 -18.46 1.10
C VAL A 58 0.53 -17.73 0.95
N TRP A 59 0.61 -16.81 -0.01
CA TRP A 59 1.81 -16.00 -0.24
C TRP A 59 2.14 -15.11 0.96
N ILE A 60 1.16 -14.40 1.51
CA ILE A 60 1.29 -13.55 2.71
C ILE A 60 1.82 -14.35 3.91
N ALA A 61 1.30 -15.57 4.10
CA ALA A 61 1.74 -16.43 5.19
C ALA A 61 3.22 -16.83 5.12
N LYS A 62 3.79 -16.86 3.91
CA LYS A 62 5.23 -17.12 3.68
C LYS A 62 6.08 -15.87 3.87
N HIS A 63 5.54 -14.67 3.63
CA HIS A 63 6.28 -13.41 3.61
C HIS A 63 5.96 -12.50 4.81
N LYS A 64 5.95 -13.07 6.00
CA LYS A 64 5.61 -12.34 7.25
C LYS A 64 6.52 -11.14 7.52
N ALA A 65 7.78 -11.19 7.09
CA ALA A 65 8.74 -10.10 7.26
C ALA A 65 8.36 -8.83 6.48
N LEU A 66 7.50 -8.93 5.48
CA LEU A 66 6.94 -7.79 4.75
C LEU A 66 6.10 -6.90 5.66
N PHE A 67 5.34 -7.53 6.57
CA PHE A 67 4.37 -6.82 7.41
C PHE A 67 5.04 -6.36 8.71
N VAL A 68 5.02 -5.05 8.93
CA VAL A 68 5.69 -4.42 10.06
C VAL A 68 4.68 -3.88 11.06
N SER A 69 4.97 -4.14 12.33
CA SER A 69 4.23 -3.53 13.43
C SER A 69 4.54 -2.05 13.52
N LEU A 70 3.52 -1.27 13.87
CA LEU A 70 3.62 0.18 13.92
C LEU A 70 4.46 0.64 15.12
N SER A 71 5.54 1.35 14.84
CA SER A 71 6.27 2.05 15.90
C SER A 71 5.43 3.20 16.48
N PRO A 72 5.71 3.65 17.72
CA PRO A 72 5.01 4.79 18.31
C PRO A 72 5.06 6.06 17.44
N ASP A 73 6.16 6.27 16.71
CA ASP A 73 6.32 7.42 15.82
C ASP A 73 5.39 7.34 14.61
N VAL A 74 5.31 6.17 13.98
CA VAL A 74 4.38 5.92 12.87
C VAL A 74 2.92 6.03 13.33
N GLN A 75 2.62 5.53 14.52
CA GLN A 75 1.25 5.66 15.09
C GLN A 75 0.87 7.12 15.32
N ARG A 76 1.77 7.95 15.88
CA ARG A 76 1.51 9.38 16.08
C ARG A 76 1.32 10.11 14.75
N GLU A 77 2.15 9.82 13.77
CA GLU A 77 2.03 10.40 12.43
C GLU A 77 0.72 10.00 11.76
N ALA A 78 0.34 8.72 11.84
CA ALA A 78 -0.94 8.23 11.30
C ALA A 78 -2.13 8.92 11.99
N ALA A 79 -2.10 9.08 13.31
CA ALA A 79 -3.15 9.80 14.05
C ALA A 79 -3.26 11.27 13.61
N ALA A 80 -2.14 11.94 13.35
CA ALA A 80 -2.14 13.31 12.82
C ALA A 80 -2.74 13.36 11.40
N ILE A 81 -2.40 12.40 10.54
CA ILE A 81 -2.98 12.29 9.20
C ILE A 81 -4.50 12.03 9.28
N GLN A 82 -4.95 11.10 10.12
CA GLN A 82 -6.38 10.81 10.31
C GLN A 82 -7.15 12.04 10.80
N SER A 83 -6.57 12.82 11.71
CA SER A 83 -7.19 14.04 12.22
C SER A 83 -7.31 15.12 11.13
N ALA A 84 -6.30 15.24 10.27
CA ALA A 84 -6.30 16.22 9.17
C ALA A 84 -7.14 15.77 7.96
N TYR A 85 -7.23 14.45 7.75
CA TYR A 85 -7.91 13.83 6.60
C TYR A 85 -8.87 12.72 7.05
N PRO A 86 -9.96 13.06 7.74
CA PRO A 86 -10.88 12.09 8.34
C PRO A 86 -11.59 11.18 7.32
N GLU A 87 -11.70 11.59 6.05
CA GLU A 87 -12.29 10.76 5.00
C GLU A 87 -11.41 9.57 4.57
N LEU A 88 -10.11 9.52 4.99
CA LEU A 88 -9.29 8.32 4.81
C LEU A 88 -9.72 7.17 5.75
N MET A 89 -10.51 7.46 6.77
CA MET A 89 -11.06 6.43 7.65
C MET A 89 -12.32 5.82 7.04
N ASP A 90 -12.62 4.56 7.39
CA ASP A 90 -13.89 3.94 7.00
C ASP A 90 -15.07 4.82 7.47
N PRO A 91 -15.95 5.29 6.54
CA PRO A 91 -17.10 6.12 6.90
C PRO A 91 -18.07 5.46 7.90
N LYS A 92 -18.04 4.13 8.00
CA LYS A 92 -18.88 3.36 8.93
C LYS A 92 -18.21 3.12 10.27
N GLY A 93 -16.91 3.43 10.42
CA GLY A 93 -16.16 3.24 11.66
C GLY A 93 -16.08 1.79 12.13
N LEU A 94 -16.33 0.83 11.22
CA LEU A 94 -16.35 -0.60 11.56
C LEU A 94 -14.94 -1.21 11.53
N HIS A 95 -14.03 -0.61 10.78
CA HIS A 95 -12.64 -1.05 10.66
C HIS A 95 -11.72 0.15 10.53
N ASP A 96 -10.52 0.06 11.08
CA ASP A 96 -9.46 1.02 10.82
C ASP A 96 -8.99 0.85 9.36
N SER A 97 -8.98 1.94 8.59
CA SER A 97 -8.38 1.94 7.26
C SER A 97 -6.86 1.99 7.38
N ALA A 98 -6.18 1.21 6.56
CA ALA A 98 -4.71 1.20 6.50
C ALA A 98 -4.11 2.48 5.88
N ASP A 99 -4.88 3.26 5.13
CA ASP A 99 -4.42 4.37 4.28
C ASP A 99 -3.51 5.37 5.01
N ALA A 100 -3.96 5.88 6.17
CA ALA A 100 -3.17 6.83 6.94
C ALA A 100 -1.86 6.22 7.47
N TYR A 101 -1.87 4.94 7.82
CA TYR A 101 -0.70 4.22 8.33
C TYR A 101 0.30 3.90 7.22
N VAL A 102 -0.17 3.57 6.00
CA VAL A 102 0.67 3.38 4.82
C VAL A 102 1.42 4.68 4.49
N ILE A 103 0.73 5.82 4.52
CA ILE A 103 1.34 7.14 4.29
C ILE A 103 2.33 7.48 5.42
N ALA A 104 1.94 7.26 6.67
CA ALA A 104 2.78 7.53 7.84
C ALA A 104 4.08 6.70 7.84
N LEU A 105 4.01 5.42 7.47
CA LEU A 105 5.17 4.56 7.33
C LEU A 105 6.15 5.11 6.29
N ALA A 106 5.67 5.46 5.10
CA ALA A 106 6.50 6.04 4.05
C ALA A 106 7.10 7.38 4.49
N LYS A 107 6.31 8.26 5.10
CA LYS A 107 6.77 9.57 5.57
C LYS A 107 7.87 9.45 6.62
N SER A 108 7.67 8.59 7.62
CA SER A 108 8.63 8.39 8.72
C SER A 108 9.95 7.78 8.25
N ALA A 109 9.93 6.96 7.21
CA ALA A 109 11.11 6.30 6.66
C ALA A 109 11.74 7.04 5.46
N GLY A 110 11.19 8.19 5.05
CA GLY A 110 11.63 8.87 3.83
C GLY A 110 11.41 8.01 2.56
N GLY A 111 10.40 7.18 2.57
CA GLY A 111 10.07 6.21 1.53
C GLY A 111 9.02 6.71 0.53
N ILE A 112 8.51 5.77 -0.25
CA ILE A 112 7.54 5.99 -1.33
C ILE A 112 6.30 5.15 -1.05
N VAL A 113 5.11 5.75 -1.12
CA VAL A 113 3.85 5.00 -1.08
C VAL A 113 3.62 4.34 -2.44
N VAL A 114 3.24 3.07 -2.44
CA VAL A 114 2.79 2.35 -3.64
C VAL A 114 1.33 2.00 -3.49
N SER A 115 0.48 2.67 -4.26
CA SER A 115 -0.98 2.47 -4.26
C SER A 115 -1.52 2.58 -5.67
N GLN A 116 -2.56 1.82 -5.97
CA GLN A 116 -3.28 1.88 -7.25
C GLN A 116 -4.46 2.87 -7.22
N GLU A 117 -4.63 3.58 -6.12
CA GLU A 117 -5.61 4.64 -6.05
C GLU A 117 -5.26 5.80 -6.99
N THR A 118 -6.29 6.47 -7.49
CA THR A 118 -6.18 7.71 -8.24
C THR A 118 -6.68 8.88 -7.40
N SER A 119 -6.18 10.10 -7.66
CA SER A 119 -6.63 11.29 -6.95
C SER A 119 -8.12 11.59 -7.17
N ALA A 120 -8.71 12.36 -6.27
CA ALA A 120 -10.12 12.77 -6.40
C ALA A 120 -10.38 13.51 -7.73
N GLY A 121 -9.43 14.33 -8.16
CA GLY A 121 -9.52 15.10 -9.42
C GLY A 121 -9.48 14.24 -10.68
N GLU A 122 -8.95 13.02 -10.60
CA GLU A 122 -8.90 12.06 -11.72
C GLU A 122 -10.14 11.17 -11.81
N LYS A 123 -10.97 11.14 -10.76
CA LYS A 123 -12.18 10.31 -10.71
C LYS A 123 -13.38 11.06 -11.33
N HIS A 124 -14.14 10.38 -12.17
CA HIS A 124 -15.36 10.97 -12.76
C HIS A 124 -16.41 11.32 -11.69
N ARG A 125 -16.57 10.48 -10.67
CA ARG A 125 -17.49 10.68 -9.53
C ARG A 125 -16.80 10.27 -8.24
N PRO A 126 -15.98 11.14 -7.65
CA PRO A 126 -15.29 10.83 -6.40
C PRO A 126 -16.32 10.68 -5.26
N LYS A 127 -16.15 9.63 -4.45
CA LYS A 127 -16.97 9.41 -3.24
C LYS A 127 -16.42 10.16 -2.02
N GLN A 128 -15.17 10.58 -2.09
CA GLN A 128 -14.43 11.28 -1.06
C GLN A 128 -13.77 12.52 -1.67
N SER A 129 -13.45 13.49 -0.83
CA SER A 129 -12.77 14.73 -1.24
C SER A 129 -11.30 14.50 -1.57
N TYR A 130 -10.69 13.43 -1.03
CA TYR A 130 -9.31 13.06 -1.21
C TYR A 130 -9.09 11.55 -1.02
N TYR A 131 -8.02 11.05 -1.61
CA TYR A 131 -7.54 9.68 -1.59
C TYR A 131 -6.04 9.66 -1.26
N ILE A 132 -5.41 8.50 -1.14
CA ILE A 132 -3.96 8.38 -0.85
C ILE A 132 -3.10 9.34 -1.69
N PRO A 133 -3.26 9.43 -3.04
CA PRO A 133 -2.44 10.35 -3.84
C PRO A 133 -2.60 11.82 -3.49
N ASP A 134 -3.82 12.25 -3.14
CA ASP A 134 -4.10 13.65 -2.78
C ASP A 134 -3.41 14.01 -1.45
N VAL A 135 -3.50 13.13 -0.48
CA VAL A 135 -2.88 13.31 0.85
C VAL A 135 -1.36 13.24 0.73
N CYS A 136 -0.82 12.28 -0.01
CA CYS A 136 0.62 12.20 -0.28
C CYS A 136 1.15 13.50 -0.89
N ARG A 137 0.46 14.06 -1.90
CA ARG A 137 0.82 15.33 -2.52
C ARG A 137 0.81 16.48 -1.51
N SER A 138 -0.22 16.56 -0.68
CA SER A 138 -0.36 17.60 0.33
C SER A 138 0.74 17.53 1.40
N LEU A 139 1.17 16.33 1.77
CA LEU A 139 2.19 16.09 2.79
C LEU A 139 3.64 16.05 2.23
N GLY A 140 3.81 16.16 0.90
CA GLY A 140 5.12 16.02 0.26
C GLY A 140 5.69 14.61 0.32
N VAL A 141 4.85 13.57 0.47
CA VAL A 141 5.24 12.17 0.46
C VAL A 141 5.22 11.66 -0.98
N PRO A 142 6.32 11.08 -1.50
CA PRO A 142 6.32 10.49 -2.82
C PRO A 142 5.30 9.35 -2.93
N TRP A 143 4.58 9.31 -4.04
CA TRP A 143 3.61 8.26 -4.35
C TRP A 143 3.78 7.81 -5.80
N ILE A 144 3.67 6.51 -6.02
CA ILE A 144 3.66 5.87 -7.34
C ILE A 144 2.64 4.72 -7.37
N ASN A 145 2.24 4.32 -8.57
CA ASN A 145 1.49 3.08 -8.77
C ASN A 145 2.45 1.91 -9.06
N LEU A 146 1.90 0.70 -9.21
CA LEU A 146 2.67 -0.51 -9.48
C LEU A 146 3.54 -0.39 -10.75
N LEU A 147 3.00 0.17 -11.84
CA LEU A 147 3.79 0.41 -13.06
C LEU A 147 4.93 1.42 -12.82
N GLY A 148 4.69 2.42 -12.00
CA GLY A 148 5.72 3.37 -11.56
C GLY A 148 6.84 2.67 -10.79
N MET A 149 6.48 1.74 -9.90
CA MET A 149 7.45 0.92 -9.17
C MET A 149 8.27 0.03 -10.12
N MET A 150 7.61 -0.70 -11.02
CA MET A 150 8.29 -1.52 -12.03
C MET A 150 9.30 -0.71 -12.86
N ARG A 151 8.91 0.49 -13.33
CA ARG A 151 9.80 1.38 -14.09
C ARG A 151 10.99 1.84 -13.26
N ARG A 152 10.76 2.15 -11.98
CA ARG A 152 11.81 2.60 -11.06
C ARG A 152 12.82 1.49 -10.79
N GLU A 153 12.34 0.26 -10.59
CA GLU A 153 13.16 -0.93 -10.38
C GLU A 153 13.73 -1.49 -11.69
N LYS A 154 13.32 -0.93 -12.85
CA LYS A 154 13.74 -1.38 -14.20
C LYS A 154 13.37 -2.82 -14.49
N TRP A 155 12.27 -3.28 -13.94
CA TRP A 155 11.76 -4.63 -14.20
C TRP A 155 11.22 -4.73 -15.63
N THR A 156 11.57 -5.82 -16.29
CA THR A 156 11.10 -6.20 -17.63
C THR A 156 10.75 -7.68 -17.60
N PHE A 157 9.55 -8.02 -18.04
CA PHE A 157 9.03 -9.38 -18.06
C PHE A 157 8.65 -9.80 -19.47
#